data_b874f83a03dd142d91c54d2ab0b1991b
#
_entry.id   b874f83a03dd142d91c54d2ab0b1991b
#
_cell.length_a   1.000
_cell.length_b   1.000
_cell.length_c   1.000
_cell.angle_alpha   90.00
_cell.angle_beta   90.00
_cell.angle_gamma   90.00
#
_symmetry.space_group_name_H-M   'P 1'
#
loop_
_entity.id
_entity.type
_entity.pdbx_description
1 polymer ?
#
loop_
_entity_poly.entity_id
_entity_poly.type
_entity_poly.pdbx_seq_one_letter_code
_entity_poly.pdbx_strand_id
1 'polypeptide(L)'
;RLTESTNLRDLTLHRTQAPDGTINERWQIDSPEDVQLYQQMMELTAAMDRRALPRPSLLYGPMAAASPAPSPAPKPAIETITLGKARDAWLASIKGSTLPKTWTIKKTAVEMLTSFLGERAKIHAITRSDLARWYQHMRDGGASTPTLTNKQSYIGGKGGFFDWALASGYYPKGDNPANGHVSYSTREKRARRKFGFKAYDSHQVQVLFAPAAFESLPLPARWASLIGLYTGARASEVGQLLIGDVLEDGGVPCIQISDEGEHQRVKTDVSLRTVPVHPDLAALGFLEWVEGMRAEGHTRLFPGAKAEAKNGQGNWVSKAFSRYLADVGKNWPTAKRGFHSLRKTLIQELQGAGVVSELRAQIVGHELDDEHHATYSRDFTVKEKLEGLGVHSPGIRTLTYGLNLKMLRPLVDPSLLPEGSLPKGPRLNRKRDGR
;
A
#
# COMPACT_ATOMS: atom_id res chain seq x y z
N ARG A 1 -17.46 47.23 -4.82
CA ARG A 1 -18.47 46.21 -4.46
C ARG A 1 -17.71 45.08 -3.85
N LEU A 2 -17.90 44.98 -2.56
CA LEU A 2 -17.21 44.16 -1.58
C LEU A 2 -17.24 42.67 -1.98
N THR A 3 -16.08 42.09 -2.17
CA THR A 3 -15.83 40.66 -1.98
C THR A 3 -15.15 40.53 -0.63
N GLU A 4 -15.95 40.26 0.40
CA GLU A 4 -15.42 39.82 1.69
C GLU A 4 -14.89 38.40 1.49
N SER A 5 -13.58 38.25 1.50
CA SER A 5 -12.93 36.95 1.69
C SER A 5 -13.16 36.54 3.14
N THR A 6 -14.04 35.59 3.37
CA THR A 6 -14.20 34.96 4.68
C THR A 6 -12.96 34.08 4.90
N ASN A 7 -11.98 34.60 5.63
CA ASN A 7 -10.91 33.77 6.18
C ASN A 7 -11.54 32.87 7.24
N LEU A 8 -11.73 31.61 6.94
CA LEU A 8 -12.00 30.57 7.92
C LEU A 8 -10.76 30.45 8.79
N ARG A 9 -10.88 30.83 10.05
CA ARG A 9 -9.82 30.72 11.05
C ARG A 9 -10.11 29.47 11.86
N ASP A 10 -9.11 28.60 11.99
CA ASP A 10 -9.23 27.33 12.70
C ASP A 10 -8.92 27.53 14.19
N LEU A 11 -9.95 27.52 15.02
CA LEU A 11 -9.79 27.44 16.47
C LEU A 11 -9.88 25.96 16.86
N THR A 12 -8.79 25.41 17.38
CA THR A 12 -8.74 23.99 17.73
C THR A 12 -8.99 23.78 19.23
N LEU A 13 -10.06 23.03 19.57
CA LEU A 13 -10.38 22.62 20.93
C LEU A 13 -10.09 21.13 21.12
N HIS A 14 -9.21 20.81 22.05
CA HIS A 14 -9.03 19.45 22.58
C HIS A 14 -9.76 19.30 23.90
N ARG A 15 -10.84 18.52 23.92
CA ARG A 15 -11.62 18.23 25.13
C ARG A 15 -11.44 16.80 25.54
N THR A 16 -11.02 16.55 26.78
CA THR A 16 -10.89 15.22 27.39
C THR A 16 -11.66 15.16 28.69
N GLN A 17 -12.40 14.07 28.90
CA GLN A 17 -13.11 13.82 30.14
C GLN A 17 -12.38 12.71 30.91
N ALA A 18 -12.00 13.00 32.14
CA ALA A 18 -11.42 12.02 33.05
C ALA A 18 -12.50 11.08 33.61
N PRO A 19 -12.14 9.89 34.11
CA PRO A 19 -13.11 8.93 34.68
C PRO A 19 -13.90 9.46 35.89
N ASP A 20 -13.38 10.45 36.59
CA ASP A 20 -14.03 11.14 37.71
C ASP A 20 -15.05 12.22 37.29
N GLY A 21 -15.24 12.38 35.97
CA GLY A 21 -16.12 13.40 35.41
C GLY A 21 -15.48 14.75 35.16
N THR A 22 -14.21 14.93 35.52
CA THR A 22 -13.48 16.18 35.28
C THR A 22 -13.26 16.38 33.80
N ILE A 23 -13.63 17.57 33.29
CA ILE A 23 -13.44 17.95 31.87
C ILE A 23 -12.19 18.83 31.80
N ASN A 24 -11.20 18.37 31.01
CA ASN A 24 -10.03 19.14 30.67
C ASN A 24 -10.15 19.65 29.23
N GLU A 25 -10.06 20.96 29.06
CA GLU A 25 -10.12 21.63 27.77
C GLU A 25 -8.78 22.31 27.51
N ARG A 26 -8.23 22.09 26.32
CA ARG A 26 -7.03 22.75 25.82
C ARG A 26 -7.36 23.44 24.52
N TRP A 27 -7.25 24.75 24.53
CA TRP A 27 -7.46 25.58 23.36
C TRP A 27 -6.12 25.92 22.72
N GLN A 28 -6.05 25.81 21.43
CA GLN A 28 -4.92 26.28 20.65
C GLN A 28 -5.26 27.67 20.12
N ILE A 29 -4.49 28.67 20.56
CA ILE A 29 -4.68 30.09 20.24
C ILE A 29 -3.39 30.54 19.56
N ASP A 30 -3.45 30.75 18.25
CA ASP A 30 -2.28 31.03 17.42
C ASP A 30 -2.15 32.52 17.05
N SER A 31 -3.21 33.33 17.30
CA SER A 31 -3.24 34.77 17.00
C SER A 31 -3.96 35.61 18.06
N PRO A 32 -3.70 36.89 18.17
CA PRO A 32 -4.45 37.81 19.06
C PRO A 32 -5.94 37.86 18.76
N GLU A 33 -6.34 37.62 17.51
CA GLU A 33 -7.74 37.62 17.10
C GLU A 33 -8.47 36.35 17.59
N ASP A 34 -7.77 35.23 17.74
CA ASP A 34 -8.32 33.98 18.30
C ASP A 34 -8.66 34.14 19.77
N VAL A 35 -7.98 35.05 20.50
CA VAL A 35 -8.32 35.38 21.89
C VAL A 35 -9.71 36.04 21.98
N GLN A 36 -10.06 36.89 21.03
CA GLN A 36 -11.39 37.50 20.99
C GLN A 36 -12.48 36.50 20.67
N LEU A 37 -12.21 35.60 19.72
CA LEU A 37 -13.14 34.54 19.37
C LEU A 37 -13.35 33.57 20.54
N TYR A 38 -12.30 33.20 21.24
CA TYR A 38 -12.35 32.41 22.47
C TYR A 38 -13.21 33.09 23.54
N GLN A 39 -13.01 34.39 23.78
CA GLN A 39 -13.82 35.14 24.75
C GLN A 39 -15.30 35.17 24.38
N GLN A 40 -15.64 35.39 23.12
CA GLN A 40 -17.03 35.36 22.63
C GLN A 40 -17.65 33.96 22.78
N MET A 41 -16.94 32.90 22.50
CA MET A 41 -17.43 31.54 22.71
C MET A 41 -17.63 31.22 24.18
N MET A 42 -16.75 31.66 25.06
CA MET A 42 -16.93 31.48 26.53
C MET A 42 -18.13 32.25 27.05
N GLU A 43 -18.38 33.46 26.57
CA GLU A 43 -19.58 34.25 26.93
C GLU A 43 -20.88 33.60 26.43
N LEU A 44 -20.88 33.07 25.20
CA LEU A 44 -22.02 32.33 24.64
C LEU A 44 -22.31 31.04 25.44
N THR A 45 -21.25 30.29 25.79
CA THR A 45 -21.38 29.05 26.59
C THR A 45 -21.95 29.39 27.99
N ALA A 46 -21.45 30.42 28.66
CA ALA A 46 -21.94 30.89 29.94
C ALA A 46 -23.40 31.42 29.86
N ALA A 47 -23.79 32.01 28.73
CA ALA A 47 -25.17 32.44 28.50
C ALA A 47 -26.12 31.26 28.26
N MET A 48 -25.66 30.18 27.63
CA MET A 48 -26.38 28.93 27.44
C MET A 48 -26.57 28.17 28.77
N ASP A 49 -25.53 28.11 29.61
CA ASP A 49 -25.62 27.50 30.95
C ASP A 49 -26.56 28.26 31.88
N ARG A 50 -26.67 29.59 31.76
CA ARG A 50 -27.63 30.41 32.50
C ARG A 50 -29.08 30.24 32.01
N ARG A 51 -29.29 29.72 30.80
CA ARG A 51 -30.61 29.38 30.25
C ARG A 51 -31.02 27.92 30.52
N ALA A 52 -30.21 27.13 31.19
CA ALA A 52 -30.61 25.83 31.70
C ALA A 52 -31.79 26.08 32.69
N LEU A 53 -32.95 25.53 32.35
CA LEU A 53 -34.22 25.70 33.09
C LEU A 53 -34.01 25.48 34.59
N PRO A 54 -34.63 26.33 35.47
CA PRO A 54 -34.54 26.15 36.90
C PRO A 54 -35.06 24.74 37.26
N ARG A 55 -34.23 24.00 37.99
CA ARG A 55 -34.69 22.72 38.55
C ARG A 55 -35.93 22.96 39.37
N PRO A 56 -37.05 22.22 39.17
CA PRO A 56 -38.21 22.33 40.03
C PRO A 56 -37.81 22.02 41.46
N SER A 57 -37.97 22.98 42.36
CA SER A 57 -37.80 22.78 43.78
C SER A 57 -38.78 21.72 44.24
N LEU A 58 -38.27 20.60 44.75
CA LEU A 58 -39.08 19.55 45.37
C LEU A 58 -39.70 20.12 46.63
N LEU A 59 -40.97 20.54 46.55
CA LEU A 59 -41.82 20.71 47.70
C LEU A 59 -42.10 19.32 48.29
N TYR A 60 -41.65 19.10 49.53
CA TYR A 60 -41.95 17.90 50.31
C TYR A 60 -43.44 17.83 50.55
N GLY A 61 -44.17 16.93 49.87
CA GLY A 61 -45.48 16.40 50.22
C GLY A 61 -45.31 15.01 50.82
N PRO A 62 -46.28 14.54 51.64
CA PRO A 62 -46.14 13.28 52.40
C PRO A 62 -46.00 12.08 51.45
N MET A 63 -45.12 11.18 51.82
CA MET A 63 -44.77 9.94 51.11
C MET A 63 -46.01 9.11 50.80
N ALA A 64 -46.38 9.04 49.52
CA ALA A 64 -47.15 7.91 49.00
C ALA A 64 -46.17 6.76 48.74
N ALA A 65 -46.53 5.54 49.10
CA ALA A 65 -45.72 4.35 48.96
C ALA A 65 -45.18 4.22 47.56
N ALA A 66 -43.83 4.14 47.45
CA ALA A 66 -43.11 3.98 46.21
C ALA A 66 -43.57 2.72 45.50
N SER A 67 -44.16 2.86 44.33
CA SER A 67 -44.25 1.76 43.36
C SER A 67 -42.83 1.32 43.01
N PRO A 68 -42.54 0.01 42.90
CA PRO A 68 -41.20 -0.46 42.54
C PRO A 68 -40.77 0.19 41.21
N ALA A 69 -39.58 0.77 41.21
CA ALA A 69 -38.99 1.34 40.03
C ALA A 69 -39.03 0.31 38.88
N PRO A 70 -39.37 0.71 37.65
CA PRO A 70 -39.33 -0.24 36.53
C PRO A 70 -37.94 -0.82 36.43
N SER A 71 -37.87 -2.13 36.44
CA SER A 71 -36.63 -2.89 36.24
C SER A 71 -35.91 -2.32 35.00
N PRO A 72 -34.62 -2.05 35.04
CA PRO A 72 -33.91 -1.53 33.88
C PRO A 72 -34.17 -2.47 32.69
N ALA A 73 -34.60 -1.89 31.56
CA ALA A 73 -34.86 -2.64 30.35
C ALA A 73 -33.67 -3.58 30.06
N PRO A 74 -33.92 -4.85 29.75
CA PRO A 74 -32.84 -5.79 29.51
C PRO A 74 -31.94 -5.22 28.41
N LYS A 75 -30.64 -5.08 28.70
CA LYS A 75 -29.66 -4.73 27.70
C LYS A 75 -29.85 -5.70 26.53
N PRO A 76 -29.83 -5.22 25.27
CA PRO A 76 -29.99 -6.10 24.13
C PRO A 76 -29.01 -7.26 24.27
N ALA A 77 -29.51 -8.49 24.27
CA ALA A 77 -28.71 -9.69 24.44
C ALA A 77 -27.72 -9.74 23.29
N ILE A 78 -26.42 -9.76 23.63
CA ILE A 78 -25.37 -9.96 22.64
C ILE A 78 -25.54 -11.38 22.09
N GLU A 79 -25.64 -11.49 20.77
CA GLU A 79 -25.69 -12.79 20.14
C GLU A 79 -24.39 -13.55 20.40
N THR A 80 -24.47 -14.63 21.17
CA THR A 80 -23.28 -15.35 21.61
C THR A 80 -22.80 -16.32 20.53
N ILE A 81 -21.70 -15.95 19.88
CA ILE A 81 -21.05 -16.77 18.87
C ILE A 81 -19.65 -17.23 19.36
N THR A 82 -19.23 -18.43 18.97
CA THR A 82 -17.85 -18.89 19.25
C THR A 82 -16.85 -18.23 18.31
N LEU A 83 -15.60 -18.10 18.76
CA LEU A 83 -14.51 -17.50 17.99
C LEU A 83 -14.32 -18.20 16.63
N GLY A 84 -14.42 -19.54 16.59
CA GLY A 84 -14.35 -20.30 15.33
C GLY A 84 -15.49 -19.94 14.37
N LYS A 85 -16.74 -19.90 14.85
CA LYS A 85 -17.90 -19.51 14.02
C LYS A 85 -17.80 -18.05 13.57
N ALA A 86 -17.34 -17.14 14.45
CA ALA A 86 -17.12 -15.73 14.10
C ALA A 86 -16.04 -15.58 13.04
N ARG A 87 -14.91 -16.32 13.15
CA ARG A 87 -13.86 -16.39 12.12
C ARG A 87 -14.45 -16.75 10.76
N ASP A 88 -15.23 -17.86 10.72
CA ASP A 88 -15.76 -18.37 9.46
C ASP A 88 -16.77 -17.41 8.83
N ALA A 89 -17.63 -16.80 9.64
CA ALA A 89 -18.58 -15.78 9.20
C ALA A 89 -17.87 -14.52 8.64
N TRP A 90 -16.86 -14.02 9.35
CA TRP A 90 -16.07 -12.88 8.85
C TRP A 90 -15.36 -13.19 7.55
N LEU A 91 -14.69 -14.34 7.46
CA LEU A 91 -13.99 -14.74 6.24
C LEU A 91 -14.94 -14.93 5.05
N ALA A 92 -16.15 -15.41 5.29
CA ALA A 92 -17.20 -15.50 4.27
C ALA A 92 -17.64 -14.09 3.82
N SER A 93 -17.88 -13.17 4.76
CA SER A 93 -18.35 -11.80 4.46
C SER A 93 -17.38 -10.99 3.62
N ILE A 94 -16.07 -11.19 3.80
CA ILE A 94 -15.03 -10.44 3.06
C ILE A 94 -14.56 -11.14 1.78
N LYS A 95 -14.99 -12.38 1.51
CA LYS A 95 -14.45 -13.20 0.40
C LYS A 95 -14.69 -12.57 -0.97
N GLY A 96 -15.87 -12.01 -1.19
CA GLY A 96 -16.23 -11.41 -2.49
C GLY A 96 -15.58 -10.05 -2.76
N SER A 97 -15.29 -9.28 -1.70
CA SER A 97 -14.75 -7.92 -1.79
C SER A 97 -13.24 -7.83 -1.59
N THR A 98 -12.58 -8.93 -1.22
CA THR A 98 -11.16 -8.93 -0.87
C THR A 98 -10.34 -9.72 -1.89
N LEU A 99 -9.22 -9.14 -2.34
CA LEU A 99 -8.30 -9.84 -3.24
C LEU A 99 -7.83 -11.18 -2.63
N PRO A 100 -7.71 -12.27 -3.43
CA PRO A 100 -7.37 -13.61 -2.95
C PRO A 100 -6.14 -13.67 -2.04
N LYS A 101 -5.10 -12.90 -2.37
CA LYS A 101 -3.88 -12.81 -1.55
C LYS A 101 -4.16 -12.15 -0.20
N THR A 102 -4.87 -11.03 -0.19
CA THR A 102 -5.22 -10.30 1.04
C THR A 102 -6.15 -11.14 1.91
N TRP A 103 -7.12 -11.82 1.30
CA TRP A 103 -7.99 -12.77 2.00
C TRP A 103 -7.19 -13.89 2.67
N THR A 104 -6.23 -14.50 1.97
CA THR A 104 -5.36 -15.53 2.54
C THR A 104 -4.56 -15.02 3.73
N ILE A 105 -4.04 -13.79 3.66
CA ILE A 105 -3.27 -13.17 4.75
C ILE A 105 -4.17 -12.89 5.97
N LYS A 106 -5.37 -12.34 5.73
CA LYS A 106 -6.40 -12.11 6.77
C LYS A 106 -6.83 -13.43 7.41
N LYS A 107 -7.09 -14.46 6.60
CA LYS A 107 -7.40 -15.81 7.05
C LYS A 107 -6.31 -16.35 7.99
N THR A 108 -5.05 -16.34 7.56
CA THR A 108 -3.94 -16.79 8.39
C THR A 108 -3.85 -16.00 9.70
N ALA A 109 -4.13 -14.70 9.68
CA ALA A 109 -4.09 -13.88 10.90
C ALA A 109 -5.15 -14.29 11.92
N VAL A 110 -6.41 -14.46 11.47
CA VAL A 110 -7.50 -14.83 12.37
C VAL A 110 -7.41 -16.30 12.81
N GLU A 111 -6.92 -17.20 11.96
CA GLU A 111 -6.65 -18.59 12.34
C GLU A 111 -5.58 -18.70 13.43
N MET A 112 -4.49 -17.94 13.35
CA MET A 112 -3.48 -17.87 14.41
C MET A 112 -4.07 -17.39 15.74
N LEU A 113 -4.93 -16.36 15.71
CA LEU A 113 -5.66 -15.89 16.89
C LEU A 113 -6.59 -16.97 17.45
N THR A 114 -7.37 -17.59 16.59
CA THR A 114 -8.33 -18.65 16.97
C THR A 114 -7.61 -19.86 17.56
N SER A 115 -6.48 -20.25 16.99
CA SER A 115 -5.66 -21.36 17.55
C SER A 115 -5.08 -21.02 18.92
N PHE A 116 -4.72 -19.77 19.17
CA PHE A 116 -4.16 -19.34 20.45
C PHE A 116 -5.23 -19.24 21.56
N LEU A 117 -6.39 -18.66 21.26
CA LEU A 117 -7.47 -18.46 22.24
C LEU A 117 -8.43 -19.63 22.36
N GLY A 118 -8.41 -20.54 21.40
CA GLY A 118 -9.33 -21.69 21.30
C GLY A 118 -10.60 -21.37 20.52
N GLU A 119 -11.00 -22.28 19.62
CA GLU A 119 -12.17 -22.12 18.73
C GLU A 119 -13.50 -22.01 19.47
N ARG A 120 -13.60 -22.61 20.66
CA ARG A 120 -14.81 -22.61 21.50
C ARG A 120 -14.97 -21.36 22.37
N ALA A 121 -13.92 -20.54 22.48
CA ALA A 121 -13.99 -19.27 23.21
C ALA A 121 -15.14 -18.41 22.67
N LYS A 122 -15.84 -17.71 23.53
CA LYS A 122 -16.90 -16.78 23.12
C LYS A 122 -16.28 -15.45 22.73
N ILE A 123 -16.57 -14.97 21.50
CA ILE A 123 -15.93 -13.75 20.98
C ILE A 123 -16.15 -12.55 21.90
N HIS A 124 -17.35 -12.38 22.45
CA HIS A 124 -17.69 -11.25 23.33
C HIS A 124 -16.97 -11.28 24.69
N ALA A 125 -16.39 -12.42 25.07
CA ALA A 125 -15.64 -12.58 26.31
C ALA A 125 -14.14 -12.36 26.13
N ILE A 126 -13.65 -12.16 24.90
CA ILE A 126 -12.24 -11.91 24.63
C ILE A 126 -11.89 -10.51 25.09
N THR A 127 -10.93 -10.41 25.98
CA THR A 127 -10.50 -9.15 26.57
C THR A 127 -9.27 -8.56 25.86
N ARG A 128 -9.02 -7.27 26.12
CA ARG A 128 -7.78 -6.62 25.70
C ARG A 128 -6.52 -7.35 26.23
N SER A 129 -6.59 -7.91 27.44
CA SER A 129 -5.51 -8.68 28.05
C SER A 129 -5.22 -9.98 27.28
N ASP A 130 -6.25 -10.66 26.79
CA ASP A 130 -6.07 -11.87 25.98
C ASP A 130 -5.33 -11.57 24.68
N LEU A 131 -5.68 -10.46 24.04
CA LEU A 131 -5.01 -10.00 22.82
C LEU A 131 -3.59 -9.53 23.08
N ALA A 132 -3.33 -8.86 24.22
CA ALA A 132 -1.97 -8.50 24.62
C ALA A 132 -1.10 -9.76 24.79
N ARG A 133 -1.62 -10.82 25.42
CA ARG A 133 -0.91 -12.13 25.56
C ARG A 133 -0.65 -12.77 24.20
N TRP A 134 -1.59 -12.68 23.27
CA TRP A 134 -1.37 -13.20 21.91
C TRP A 134 -0.27 -12.45 21.15
N TYR A 135 -0.24 -11.11 21.22
CA TYR A 135 0.83 -10.33 20.60
C TYR A 135 2.19 -10.62 21.25
N GLN A 136 2.22 -10.80 22.60
CA GLN A 136 3.44 -11.17 23.31
C GLN A 136 3.92 -12.57 22.87
N HIS A 137 3.03 -13.54 22.82
CA HIS A 137 3.35 -14.89 22.33
C HIS A 137 3.96 -14.87 20.91
N MET A 138 3.43 -14.04 20.01
CA MET A 138 4.04 -13.89 18.69
C MET A 138 5.43 -13.23 18.74
N ARG A 139 5.65 -12.28 19.66
CA ARG A 139 6.98 -11.67 19.87
C ARG A 139 7.99 -12.70 20.36
N ASP A 140 7.60 -13.50 21.33
CA ASP A 140 8.42 -14.56 21.90
C ASP A 140 8.77 -15.63 20.85
N GLY A 141 7.86 -15.87 19.91
CA GLY A 141 8.10 -16.67 18.71
C GLY A 141 8.91 -15.98 17.60
N GLY A 142 9.52 -14.80 17.87
CA GLY A 142 10.40 -14.09 16.95
C GLY A 142 9.70 -13.22 15.90
N ALA A 143 8.40 -12.95 16.04
CA ALA A 143 7.71 -12.07 15.11
C ALA A 143 8.20 -10.62 15.20
N SER A 144 8.61 -10.06 14.06
CA SER A 144 9.06 -8.67 13.97
C SER A 144 7.91 -7.67 14.15
N THR A 145 8.20 -6.46 14.62
CA THR A 145 7.20 -5.39 14.78
C THR A 145 6.41 -5.10 13.49
N PRO A 146 6.99 -5.08 12.27
CA PRO A 146 6.20 -4.98 11.05
C PRO A 146 5.18 -6.11 10.86
N THR A 147 5.55 -7.34 11.22
CA THR A 147 4.65 -8.49 11.15
C THR A 147 3.49 -8.34 12.13
N LEU A 148 3.80 -7.94 13.37
CA LEU A 148 2.79 -7.71 14.40
C LEU A 148 1.84 -6.58 14.05
N THR A 149 2.36 -5.45 13.55
CA THR A 149 1.53 -4.31 13.10
C THR A 149 0.59 -4.71 11.97
N ASN A 150 1.05 -5.51 11.01
CA ASN A 150 0.18 -6.04 9.97
C ASN A 150 -0.91 -6.96 10.55
N LYS A 151 -0.56 -7.84 11.50
CA LYS A 151 -1.55 -8.69 12.16
C LYS A 151 -2.58 -7.84 12.93
N GLN A 152 -2.13 -6.81 13.65
CA GLN A 152 -3.02 -5.89 14.35
C GLN A 152 -3.99 -5.18 13.38
N SER A 153 -3.52 -4.75 12.22
CA SER A 153 -4.38 -4.15 11.20
C SER A 153 -5.47 -5.11 10.70
N TYR A 154 -5.16 -6.40 10.54
CA TYR A 154 -6.14 -7.38 10.09
C TYR A 154 -7.13 -7.81 11.20
N ILE A 155 -6.70 -7.81 12.44
CA ILE A 155 -7.52 -8.25 13.57
C ILE A 155 -8.31 -7.07 14.17
N GLY A 156 -7.70 -5.92 14.38
CA GLY A 156 -8.29 -4.77 15.06
C GLY A 156 -8.44 -3.50 14.24
N GLY A 157 -7.83 -3.41 13.05
CA GLY A 157 -7.93 -2.22 12.20
C GLY A 157 -9.33 -2.06 11.57
N LYS A 158 -9.56 -0.93 10.90
CA LYS A 158 -10.80 -0.65 10.17
C LYS A 158 -11.10 -1.78 9.16
N GLY A 159 -12.30 -2.36 9.23
CA GLY A 159 -12.69 -3.53 8.44
C GLY A 159 -11.95 -4.83 8.83
N GLY A 160 -11.29 -4.84 10.00
CA GLY A 160 -10.69 -6.03 10.60
C GLY A 160 -11.71 -6.91 11.33
N PHE A 161 -11.21 -8.01 11.91
CA PHE A 161 -12.07 -9.02 12.53
C PHE A 161 -12.91 -8.49 13.70
N PHE A 162 -12.31 -7.76 14.66
CA PHE A 162 -13.06 -7.19 15.78
C PHE A 162 -13.91 -5.98 15.39
N ASP A 163 -13.47 -5.21 14.39
CA ASP A 163 -14.29 -4.12 13.85
C ASP A 163 -15.58 -4.66 13.22
N TRP A 164 -15.47 -5.74 12.45
CA TRP A 164 -16.63 -6.47 11.93
C TRP A 164 -17.49 -7.07 13.05
N ALA A 165 -16.90 -7.65 14.08
CA ALA A 165 -17.64 -8.26 15.18
C ALA A 165 -18.44 -7.22 15.98
N LEU A 166 -17.87 -6.02 16.17
CA LEU A 166 -18.57 -4.87 16.78
C LEU A 166 -19.74 -4.41 15.90
N ALA A 167 -19.51 -4.24 14.60
CA ALA A 167 -20.54 -3.82 13.64
C ALA A 167 -21.68 -4.85 13.51
N SER A 168 -21.36 -6.15 13.63
CA SER A 168 -22.31 -7.25 13.53
C SER A 168 -23.02 -7.58 14.86
N GLY A 169 -22.72 -6.88 15.96
CA GLY A 169 -23.34 -7.12 17.27
C GLY A 169 -22.82 -8.35 18.03
N TYR A 170 -21.80 -9.03 17.54
CA TYR A 170 -21.18 -10.18 18.20
C TYR A 170 -20.19 -9.80 19.31
N TYR A 171 -19.82 -8.52 19.37
CA TYR A 171 -18.96 -7.97 20.42
C TYR A 171 -19.65 -6.76 21.07
N PRO A 172 -19.48 -6.53 22.39
CA PRO A 172 -20.12 -5.41 23.09
C PRO A 172 -19.75 -4.06 22.45
N LYS A 173 -20.72 -3.14 22.38
CA LYS A 173 -20.46 -1.77 21.94
C LYS A 173 -19.41 -1.12 22.84
N GLY A 174 -18.44 -0.48 22.25
CA GLY A 174 -17.33 0.19 22.95
C GLY A 174 -16.06 0.16 22.12
N ASP A 175 -14.94 0.30 22.80
CA ASP A 175 -13.63 0.31 22.16
C ASP A 175 -13.26 -1.07 21.59
N ASN A 176 -12.65 -1.05 20.42
CA ASN A 176 -12.15 -2.26 19.81
C ASN A 176 -10.97 -2.82 20.63
N PRO A 177 -11.10 -4.02 21.24
CA PRO A 177 -10.09 -4.54 22.15
C PRO A 177 -8.77 -4.87 21.46
N ALA A 178 -8.78 -5.01 20.13
CA ALA A 178 -7.62 -5.43 19.34
C ALA A 178 -6.78 -4.25 18.83
N ASN A 179 -7.17 -3.00 19.10
CA ASN A 179 -6.41 -1.82 18.69
C ASN A 179 -5.32 -1.43 19.68
N GLY A 180 -4.23 -0.86 19.17
CA GLY A 180 -3.22 -0.17 19.98
C GLY A 180 -2.29 -1.08 20.79
N HIS A 181 -2.17 -2.38 20.46
CA HIS A 181 -1.25 -3.30 21.14
C HIS A 181 0.18 -3.22 20.61
N VAL A 182 0.36 -2.82 19.36
CA VAL A 182 1.65 -2.83 18.69
C VAL A 182 1.93 -1.46 18.11
N SER A 183 3.03 -0.87 18.54
CA SER A 183 3.55 0.39 17.99
C SER A 183 5.05 0.26 17.72
N TYR A 184 5.54 1.07 16.81
CA TYR A 184 6.98 1.17 16.57
C TYR A 184 7.63 2.09 17.60
N SER A 185 8.66 1.60 18.27
CA SER A 185 9.56 2.46 19.03
C SER A 185 10.30 3.45 18.11
N THR A 186 10.82 4.54 18.65
CA THR A 186 11.61 5.52 17.87
C THR A 186 12.84 4.84 17.24
N ARG A 187 13.48 3.91 17.95
CA ARG A 187 14.62 3.12 17.44
C ARG A 187 14.20 2.26 16.24
N GLU A 188 13.06 1.57 16.32
CA GLU A 188 12.53 0.74 15.24
C GLU A 188 12.10 1.58 14.03
N LYS A 189 11.49 2.75 14.23
CA LYS A 189 11.18 3.70 13.15
C LYS A 189 12.45 4.12 12.39
N ARG A 190 13.52 4.44 13.12
CA ARG A 190 14.84 4.76 12.53
C ARG A 190 15.43 3.55 11.81
N ALA A 191 15.42 2.37 12.44
CA ALA A 191 15.88 1.13 11.86
C ALA A 191 15.10 0.78 10.56
N ARG A 192 13.77 0.94 10.55
CA ARG A 192 12.95 0.69 9.36
C ARG A 192 13.35 1.56 8.18
N ARG A 193 13.65 2.85 8.40
CA ARG A 193 14.19 3.74 7.36
C ARG A 193 15.55 3.24 6.85
N LYS A 194 16.40 2.73 7.74
CA LYS A 194 17.74 2.23 7.42
C LYS A 194 17.69 0.87 6.68
N PHE A 195 16.80 -0.05 7.08
CA PHE A 195 16.73 -1.44 6.59
C PHE A 195 15.61 -1.71 5.58
N GLY A 196 14.89 -0.67 5.11
CA GLY A 196 13.94 -0.81 4.00
C GLY A 196 14.65 -1.19 2.69
N PHE A 197 13.89 -1.51 1.65
CA PHE A 197 14.46 -1.71 0.32
C PHE A 197 15.38 -0.55 -0.05
N LYS A 198 16.59 -0.86 -0.53
CA LYS A 198 17.57 0.13 -1.01
C LYS A 198 17.49 0.22 -2.53
N ALA A 199 17.78 1.38 -3.08
CA ALA A 199 18.08 1.53 -4.50
C ALA A 199 19.38 0.79 -4.84
N TYR A 200 19.58 0.52 -6.10
CA TYR A 200 20.87 0.15 -6.65
C TYR A 200 21.65 1.41 -6.94
N ASP A 201 22.93 1.43 -6.59
CA ASP A 201 23.85 2.46 -7.05
C ASP A 201 24.28 2.20 -8.50
N SER A 202 24.95 3.17 -9.13
CA SER A 202 25.35 3.09 -10.53
C SER A 202 26.22 1.86 -10.84
N HIS A 203 27.14 1.50 -9.95
CA HIS A 203 27.96 0.30 -10.12
C HIS A 203 27.10 -0.96 -10.06
N GLN A 204 26.16 -1.05 -9.13
CA GLN A 204 25.26 -2.19 -9.00
C GLN A 204 24.33 -2.33 -10.22
N VAL A 205 23.87 -1.21 -10.79
CA VAL A 205 23.11 -1.23 -12.04
C VAL A 205 23.97 -1.77 -13.18
N GLN A 206 25.22 -1.31 -13.32
CA GLN A 206 26.15 -1.82 -14.34
C GLN A 206 26.38 -3.33 -14.19
N VAL A 207 26.54 -3.83 -12.97
CA VAL A 207 26.71 -5.26 -12.70
C VAL A 207 25.45 -6.07 -13.00
N LEU A 208 24.26 -5.56 -12.62
CA LEU A 208 22.98 -6.21 -12.89
C LEU A 208 22.66 -6.32 -14.40
N PHE A 209 23.11 -5.38 -15.19
CA PHE A 209 22.86 -5.35 -16.62
C PHE A 209 24.14 -5.61 -17.43
N ALA A 210 25.20 -6.14 -16.79
CA ALA A 210 26.36 -6.63 -17.51
C ALA A 210 25.95 -7.82 -18.41
N PRO A 211 26.29 -7.83 -19.71
CA PRO A 211 25.80 -8.84 -20.67
C PRO A 211 25.96 -10.28 -20.19
N ALA A 212 27.11 -10.66 -19.68
CA ALA A 212 27.41 -12.01 -19.20
C ALA A 212 26.55 -12.44 -18.01
N ALA A 213 26.22 -11.50 -17.08
CA ALA A 213 25.32 -11.78 -15.96
C ALA A 213 23.87 -11.78 -16.44
N PHE A 214 23.46 -10.77 -17.21
CA PHE A 214 22.11 -10.54 -17.67
C PHE A 214 21.57 -11.68 -18.53
N GLU A 215 22.44 -12.36 -19.29
CA GLU A 215 22.10 -13.55 -20.07
C GLU A 215 21.56 -14.72 -19.21
N SER A 216 21.91 -14.79 -17.93
CA SER A 216 21.40 -15.82 -17.02
C SER A 216 19.92 -15.66 -16.67
N LEU A 217 19.33 -14.46 -16.87
CA LEU A 217 17.90 -14.25 -16.73
C LEU A 217 17.14 -14.88 -17.91
N PRO A 218 15.96 -15.52 -17.66
CA PRO A 218 15.05 -15.89 -18.73
C PRO A 218 14.63 -14.67 -19.55
N LEU A 219 14.49 -14.81 -20.87
CA LEU A 219 14.17 -13.70 -21.78
C LEU A 219 12.99 -12.83 -21.30
N PRO A 220 11.82 -13.37 -20.86
CA PRO A 220 10.76 -12.54 -20.33
C PRO A 220 11.19 -11.72 -19.11
N ALA A 221 12.08 -12.26 -18.27
CA ALA A 221 12.55 -11.55 -17.07
C ALA A 221 13.58 -10.47 -17.42
N ARG A 222 14.32 -10.61 -18.53
CA ARG A 222 15.19 -9.56 -19.06
C ARG A 222 14.37 -8.34 -19.43
N TRP A 223 13.35 -8.50 -20.27
CA TRP A 223 12.42 -7.41 -20.62
C TRP A 223 11.72 -6.83 -19.39
N ALA A 224 11.20 -7.68 -18.51
CA ALA A 224 10.54 -7.21 -17.29
C ALA A 224 11.48 -6.35 -16.42
N SER A 225 12.78 -6.69 -16.34
CA SER A 225 13.77 -5.96 -15.56
C SER A 225 14.11 -4.61 -16.18
N LEU A 226 14.25 -4.55 -17.51
CA LEU A 226 14.47 -3.30 -18.23
C LEU A 226 13.26 -2.37 -18.14
N ILE A 227 12.03 -2.88 -18.35
CA ILE A 227 10.81 -2.11 -18.15
C ILE A 227 10.76 -1.57 -16.72
N GLY A 228 11.04 -2.41 -15.72
CA GLY A 228 11.08 -1.99 -14.31
C GLY A 228 12.12 -0.91 -14.01
N LEU A 229 13.28 -0.95 -14.65
CA LEU A 229 14.34 0.04 -14.49
C LEU A 229 13.96 1.41 -15.06
N TYR A 230 13.41 1.43 -16.28
CA TYR A 230 13.13 2.67 -17.01
C TYR A 230 11.75 3.27 -16.73
N THR A 231 10.80 2.51 -16.19
CA THR A 231 9.45 3.00 -15.88
C THR A 231 9.15 3.10 -14.39
N GLY A 232 9.95 2.44 -13.57
CA GLY A 232 9.66 2.28 -12.14
C GLY A 232 8.41 1.45 -11.85
N ALA A 233 7.86 0.73 -12.82
CA ALA A 233 6.68 -0.10 -12.64
C ALA A 233 6.91 -1.19 -11.59
N ARG A 234 5.86 -1.51 -10.82
CA ARG A 234 5.89 -2.61 -9.86
C ARG A 234 5.91 -3.95 -10.60
N ALA A 235 6.46 -4.98 -9.99
CA ALA A 235 6.51 -6.31 -10.62
C ALA A 235 5.13 -6.82 -11.08
N SER A 236 4.05 -6.49 -10.35
CA SER A 236 2.68 -6.82 -10.74
C SER A 236 2.21 -6.01 -11.96
N GLU A 237 2.56 -4.73 -12.01
CA GLU A 237 2.24 -3.85 -13.13
C GLU A 237 2.94 -4.34 -14.40
N VAL A 238 4.24 -4.66 -14.31
CA VAL A 238 4.97 -5.25 -15.46
C VAL A 238 4.40 -6.60 -15.87
N GLY A 239 4.16 -7.49 -14.89
CA GLY A 239 3.73 -8.87 -15.18
C GLY A 239 2.33 -8.98 -15.80
N GLN A 240 1.51 -7.93 -15.71
CA GLN A 240 0.14 -7.90 -16.25
C GLN A 240 0.00 -7.12 -17.56
N LEU A 241 1.09 -6.51 -18.07
CA LEU A 241 1.05 -5.69 -19.28
C LEU A 241 0.43 -6.44 -20.47
N LEU A 242 -0.49 -5.78 -21.11
CA LEU A 242 -1.06 -6.19 -22.40
C LEU A 242 -0.28 -5.53 -23.54
N ILE A 243 -0.36 -6.10 -24.72
CA ILE A 243 0.25 -5.49 -25.92
C ILE A 243 -0.43 -4.15 -26.24
N GLY A 244 -1.74 -4.04 -25.97
CA GLY A 244 -2.48 -2.79 -26.12
C GLY A 244 -2.08 -1.69 -25.14
N ASP A 245 -1.39 -2.02 -24.04
CA ASP A 245 -0.86 -1.01 -23.10
C ASP A 245 0.37 -0.27 -23.67
N VAL A 246 0.98 -0.80 -24.73
CA VAL A 246 2.05 -0.11 -25.45
C VAL A 246 1.41 0.61 -26.64
N LEU A 247 1.33 1.92 -26.52
CA LEU A 247 0.61 2.79 -27.43
C LEU A 247 1.42 4.07 -27.70
N GLU A 248 0.88 4.93 -28.55
CA GLU A 248 1.43 6.25 -28.84
C GLU A 248 0.47 7.33 -28.35
N ASP A 249 0.98 8.31 -27.63
CA ASP A 249 0.24 9.47 -27.15
C ASP A 249 1.00 10.75 -27.52
N GLY A 250 0.35 11.59 -28.32
CA GLY A 250 0.95 12.83 -28.82
C GLY A 250 2.25 12.63 -29.61
N GLY A 251 2.38 11.53 -30.36
CA GLY A 251 3.58 11.20 -31.13
C GLY A 251 4.72 10.61 -30.28
N VAL A 252 4.46 10.25 -29.02
CA VAL A 252 5.44 9.67 -28.11
C VAL A 252 5.02 8.23 -27.76
N PRO A 253 5.84 7.22 -28.07
CA PRO A 253 5.59 5.86 -27.62
C PRO A 253 5.59 5.78 -26.08
N CYS A 254 4.62 5.07 -25.51
CA CYS A 254 4.44 5.02 -24.06
C CYS A 254 3.86 3.68 -23.60
N ILE A 255 3.98 3.42 -22.32
CA ILE A 255 3.43 2.26 -21.62
C ILE A 255 2.35 2.78 -20.66
N GLN A 256 1.13 2.34 -20.87
CA GLN A 256 0.00 2.61 -19.98
C GLN A 256 -0.02 1.57 -18.85
N ILE A 257 -0.03 2.02 -17.62
CA ILE A 257 -0.30 1.18 -16.45
C ILE A 257 -1.77 1.35 -16.12
N SER A 258 -2.55 0.32 -16.39
CA SER A 258 -4.02 0.31 -16.37
C SER A 258 -4.57 -0.85 -15.57
N ASP A 259 -5.85 -0.81 -15.24
CA ASP A 259 -6.67 -1.88 -14.67
C ASP A 259 -7.93 -2.17 -15.52
N GLU A 260 -7.96 -1.68 -16.76
CA GLU A 260 -9.08 -1.83 -17.68
C GLU A 260 -9.20 -3.24 -18.26
N GLY A 261 -8.09 -3.97 -18.36
CA GLY A 261 -8.09 -5.35 -18.85
C GLY A 261 -8.65 -6.33 -17.83
N GLU A 262 -9.29 -7.42 -18.29
CA GLU A 262 -10.02 -8.42 -17.49
C GLU A 262 -9.26 -8.89 -16.24
N HIS A 263 -7.95 -9.03 -16.34
CA HIS A 263 -7.10 -9.50 -15.23
C HIS A 263 -6.09 -8.44 -14.75
N GLN A 264 -6.20 -7.21 -15.22
CA GLN A 264 -5.33 -6.12 -14.77
C GLN A 264 -5.85 -5.53 -13.47
N ARG A 265 -4.94 -5.10 -12.62
CA ARG A 265 -5.26 -4.47 -11.33
C ARG A 265 -4.14 -3.55 -10.89
N VAL A 266 -4.50 -2.40 -10.39
CA VAL A 266 -3.57 -1.49 -9.74
C VAL A 266 -3.77 -1.52 -8.22
N LYS A 267 -2.77 -1.06 -7.49
CA LYS A 267 -2.83 -1.05 -6.02
C LYS A 267 -3.65 0.12 -5.48
N THR A 268 -3.58 1.25 -6.15
CA THR A 268 -4.25 2.53 -5.80
C THR A 268 -4.52 3.27 -7.10
N ASP A 269 -5.50 4.17 -7.10
CA ASP A 269 -5.89 4.95 -8.28
C ASP A 269 -4.73 5.77 -8.85
N VAL A 270 -3.87 6.33 -7.99
CA VAL A 270 -2.65 7.05 -8.43
C VAL A 270 -1.60 6.14 -9.12
N SER A 271 -1.82 4.83 -9.12
CA SER A 271 -0.98 3.90 -9.90
C SER A 271 -1.33 3.90 -11.38
N LEU A 272 -2.55 4.32 -11.74
CA LEU A 272 -2.98 4.51 -13.14
C LEU A 272 -2.13 5.63 -13.75
N ARG A 273 -1.43 5.36 -14.81
CA ARG A 273 -0.53 6.33 -15.43
C ARG A 273 -0.02 5.87 -16.78
N THR A 274 0.41 6.83 -17.57
CA THR A 274 1.13 6.60 -18.81
C THR A 274 2.59 7.04 -18.62
N VAL A 275 3.53 6.16 -18.97
CA VAL A 275 4.98 6.40 -18.85
C VAL A 275 5.59 6.35 -20.24
N PRO A 276 6.33 7.39 -20.71
CA PRO A 276 6.96 7.35 -22.01
C PRO A 276 8.00 6.22 -22.08
N VAL A 277 8.13 5.64 -23.28
CA VAL A 277 9.21 4.69 -23.57
C VAL A 277 10.53 5.46 -23.60
N HIS A 278 11.44 5.07 -22.71
CA HIS A 278 12.77 5.68 -22.68
C HIS A 278 13.55 5.39 -23.98
N PRO A 279 14.36 6.32 -24.50
CA PRO A 279 15.17 6.09 -25.71
C PRO A 279 16.03 4.83 -25.66
N ASP A 280 16.59 4.49 -24.51
CA ASP A 280 17.37 3.25 -24.34
C ASP A 280 16.50 1.99 -24.52
N LEU A 281 15.25 1.98 -24.02
CA LEU A 281 14.32 0.87 -24.27
C LEU A 281 13.99 0.74 -25.77
N ALA A 282 13.75 1.85 -26.44
CA ALA A 282 13.54 1.86 -27.87
C ALA A 282 14.80 1.34 -28.62
N ALA A 283 15.98 1.82 -28.27
CA ALA A 283 17.24 1.37 -28.86
C ALA A 283 17.54 -0.12 -28.63
N LEU A 284 17.03 -0.71 -27.53
CA LEU A 284 17.10 -2.14 -27.26
C LEU A 284 16.12 -2.97 -28.11
N GLY A 285 15.24 -2.35 -28.89
CA GLY A 285 14.26 -3.05 -29.73
C GLY A 285 12.95 -3.36 -29.04
N PHE A 286 12.59 -2.60 -27.98
CA PHE A 286 11.36 -2.83 -27.23
C PHE A 286 10.10 -2.71 -28.09
N LEU A 287 10.02 -1.67 -28.95
CA LEU A 287 8.85 -1.44 -29.80
C LEU A 287 8.75 -2.52 -30.88
N GLU A 288 9.88 -2.91 -31.48
CA GLU A 288 9.94 -3.99 -32.46
C GLU A 288 9.52 -5.34 -31.84
N TRP A 289 9.93 -5.60 -30.61
CA TRP A 289 9.50 -6.80 -29.88
C TRP A 289 7.98 -6.79 -29.63
N VAL A 290 7.40 -5.66 -29.23
CA VAL A 290 5.95 -5.51 -29.02
C VAL A 290 5.18 -5.74 -30.30
N GLU A 291 5.65 -5.18 -31.43
CA GLU A 291 5.03 -5.38 -32.74
C GLU A 291 5.13 -6.83 -33.21
N GLY A 292 6.26 -7.48 -32.99
CA GLY A 292 6.41 -8.92 -33.25
C GLY A 292 5.39 -9.75 -32.47
N MET A 293 5.23 -9.49 -31.17
CA MET A 293 4.23 -10.15 -30.31
C MET A 293 2.80 -9.88 -30.79
N ARG A 294 2.52 -8.66 -31.28
CA ARG A 294 1.23 -8.29 -31.86
C ARG A 294 0.95 -9.04 -33.16
N ALA A 295 1.95 -9.15 -34.04
CA ALA A 295 1.85 -9.88 -35.29
C ALA A 295 1.62 -11.40 -35.07
N GLU A 296 2.16 -11.95 -33.99
CA GLU A 296 1.92 -13.34 -33.57
C GLU A 296 0.53 -13.56 -32.92
N GLY A 297 -0.28 -12.51 -32.78
CA GLY A 297 -1.63 -12.57 -32.22
C GLY A 297 -1.68 -12.70 -30.70
N HIS A 298 -0.60 -12.40 -29.99
CA HIS A 298 -0.61 -12.36 -28.55
C HIS A 298 -1.41 -11.15 -28.04
N THR A 299 -2.08 -11.31 -26.90
CA THR A 299 -2.79 -10.21 -26.21
C THR A 299 -1.98 -9.66 -25.04
N ARG A 300 -1.12 -10.50 -24.47
CA ARG A 300 -0.30 -10.17 -23.31
C ARG A 300 1.16 -10.06 -23.69
N LEU A 301 1.84 -9.09 -23.10
CA LEU A 301 3.27 -8.89 -23.32
C LEU A 301 4.11 -10.07 -22.78
N PHE A 302 3.59 -10.77 -21.76
CA PHE A 302 4.19 -11.98 -21.18
C PHE A 302 3.19 -13.13 -21.18
N PRO A 303 2.94 -13.78 -22.34
CA PRO A 303 1.87 -14.78 -22.48
C PRO A 303 2.08 -16.02 -21.59
N GLY A 304 3.31 -16.38 -21.25
CA GLY A 304 3.62 -17.47 -20.31
C GLY A 304 3.31 -17.16 -18.84
N ALA A 305 2.95 -15.93 -18.50
CA ALA A 305 2.57 -15.55 -17.13
C ALA A 305 1.12 -15.93 -16.85
N LYS A 306 0.87 -16.59 -15.71
CA LYS A 306 -0.50 -16.96 -15.29
C LYS A 306 -1.28 -15.70 -14.93
N ALA A 307 -2.42 -15.48 -15.61
CA ALA A 307 -3.32 -14.35 -15.33
C ALA A 307 -3.87 -14.39 -13.89
N GLU A 308 -4.31 -15.56 -13.44
CA GLU A 308 -4.88 -15.79 -12.10
C GLU A 308 -3.87 -16.43 -11.14
N ALA A 309 -2.67 -15.85 -11.06
CA ALA A 309 -1.69 -16.36 -10.11
C ALA A 309 -2.07 -16.01 -8.67
N LYS A 310 -2.12 -16.98 -7.76
CA LYS A 310 -2.43 -16.83 -6.32
C LYS A 310 -1.64 -15.68 -5.65
N ASN A 311 -0.40 -15.46 -6.07
CA ASN A 311 0.47 -14.41 -5.54
C ASN A 311 0.53 -13.16 -6.44
N GLY A 312 -0.37 -13.03 -7.40
CA GLY A 312 -0.42 -11.94 -8.38
C GLY A 312 0.50 -12.16 -9.57
N GLN A 313 0.22 -11.48 -10.66
CA GLN A 313 0.87 -11.66 -11.97
C GLN A 313 2.37 -11.32 -11.98
N GLY A 314 2.84 -10.45 -11.07
CA GLY A 314 4.26 -10.10 -10.94
C GLY A 314 5.10 -11.07 -10.09
N ASN A 315 4.50 -12.15 -9.59
CA ASN A 315 5.24 -13.08 -8.72
C ASN A 315 6.40 -13.78 -9.46
N TRP A 316 6.21 -14.11 -10.73
CA TRP A 316 7.24 -14.73 -11.56
C TRP A 316 8.41 -13.76 -11.80
N VAL A 317 8.13 -12.48 -12.09
CA VAL A 317 9.14 -11.41 -12.22
C VAL A 317 9.97 -11.32 -10.94
N SER A 318 9.29 -11.15 -9.79
CA SER A 318 9.96 -11.03 -8.50
C SER A 318 10.81 -12.24 -8.16
N LYS A 319 10.34 -13.46 -8.46
CA LYS A 319 11.08 -14.70 -8.19
C LYS A 319 12.29 -14.87 -9.12
N ALA A 320 12.12 -14.61 -10.41
CA ALA A 320 13.21 -14.69 -11.36
C ALA A 320 14.32 -13.70 -10.99
N PHE A 321 13.94 -12.45 -10.75
CA PHE A 321 14.87 -11.40 -10.36
C PHE A 321 15.54 -11.66 -9.00
N SER A 322 14.81 -12.22 -8.01
CA SER A 322 15.39 -12.54 -6.71
C SER A 322 16.45 -13.65 -6.79
N ARG A 323 16.24 -14.68 -7.63
CA ARG A 323 17.24 -15.74 -7.84
C ARG A 323 18.48 -15.17 -8.53
N TYR A 324 18.26 -14.38 -9.58
CA TYR A 324 19.31 -13.67 -10.28
C TYR A 324 20.15 -12.79 -9.35
N LEU A 325 19.47 -11.98 -8.53
CA LEU A 325 20.13 -11.09 -7.58
C LEU A 325 20.92 -11.86 -6.50
N ALA A 326 20.46 -13.03 -6.08
CA ALA A 326 21.17 -13.86 -5.10
C ALA A 326 22.53 -14.33 -5.64
N ASP A 327 22.64 -14.49 -6.94
CA ASP A 327 23.87 -14.89 -7.63
C ASP A 327 24.80 -13.68 -7.87
N VAL A 328 24.26 -12.67 -8.55
CA VAL A 328 25.01 -11.49 -8.97
C VAL A 328 25.40 -10.60 -7.78
N GLY A 329 24.53 -10.49 -6.81
CA GLY A 329 24.71 -9.62 -5.63
C GLY A 329 25.30 -10.30 -4.40
N LYS A 330 25.81 -11.54 -4.49
CA LYS A 330 26.26 -12.30 -3.31
C LYS A 330 27.34 -11.60 -2.49
N ASN A 331 28.18 -10.81 -3.15
CA ASN A 331 29.27 -10.08 -2.49
C ASN A 331 28.91 -8.63 -2.11
N TRP A 332 27.65 -8.22 -2.30
CA TRP A 332 27.24 -6.87 -1.96
C TRP A 332 26.95 -6.74 -0.46
N PRO A 333 27.12 -5.53 0.11
CA PRO A 333 26.74 -5.29 1.51
C PRO A 333 25.32 -5.72 1.78
N THR A 334 25.11 -6.36 2.94
CA THR A 334 23.80 -6.84 3.36
C THR A 334 22.78 -5.69 3.36
N ALA A 335 21.82 -5.75 2.45
CA ALA A 335 20.73 -4.82 2.36
C ALA A 335 19.54 -5.47 1.66
N LYS A 336 18.32 -5.08 2.04
CA LYS A 336 17.14 -5.57 1.36
C LYS A 336 17.07 -4.98 -0.04
N ARG A 337 17.27 -5.79 -1.05
CA ARG A 337 17.16 -5.44 -2.48
C ARG A 337 16.29 -6.46 -3.20
N GLY A 338 15.78 -6.09 -4.35
CA GLY A 338 14.97 -6.95 -5.21
C GLY A 338 14.42 -6.15 -6.39
N PHE A 339 13.47 -6.68 -7.13
CA PHE A 339 12.87 -5.98 -8.27
C PHE A 339 12.34 -4.58 -7.91
N HIS A 340 11.69 -4.43 -6.74
CA HIS A 340 11.22 -3.11 -6.28
C HIS A 340 12.34 -2.07 -6.07
N SER A 341 13.58 -2.51 -5.95
CA SER A 341 14.74 -1.61 -5.86
C SER A 341 15.01 -0.87 -7.16
N LEU A 342 14.66 -1.44 -8.33
CA LEU A 342 14.75 -0.76 -9.63
C LEU A 342 13.91 0.52 -9.64
N ARG A 343 12.68 0.45 -9.12
CA ARG A 343 11.84 1.64 -8.96
C ARG A 343 12.45 2.69 -8.04
N LYS A 344 13.10 2.26 -6.95
CA LYS A 344 13.80 3.20 -6.06
C LYS A 344 15.01 3.83 -6.73
N THR A 345 15.73 3.06 -7.53
CA THR A 345 16.82 3.57 -8.36
C THR A 345 16.30 4.65 -9.30
N LEU A 346 15.26 4.37 -10.07
CA LEU A 346 14.66 5.37 -10.96
C LEU A 346 14.28 6.65 -10.21
N ILE A 347 13.61 6.55 -9.07
CA ILE A 347 13.21 7.73 -8.28
C ILE A 347 14.41 8.56 -7.85
N GLN A 348 15.51 7.90 -7.42
CA GLN A 348 16.71 8.60 -6.99
C GLN A 348 17.47 9.24 -8.17
N GLU A 349 17.54 8.55 -9.31
CA GLU A 349 18.15 9.10 -10.52
C GLU A 349 17.35 10.30 -11.05
N LEU A 350 16.01 10.22 -11.11
CA LEU A 350 15.16 11.36 -11.47
C LEU A 350 15.35 12.53 -10.50
N GLN A 351 15.50 12.24 -9.19
CA GLN A 351 15.79 13.27 -8.20
C GLN A 351 17.17 13.90 -8.39
N GLY A 352 18.18 13.09 -8.64
CA GLY A 352 19.54 13.53 -8.91
C GLY A 352 19.64 14.36 -10.19
N ALA A 353 18.84 14.05 -11.20
CA ALA A 353 18.73 14.79 -12.45
C ALA A 353 17.94 16.11 -12.32
N GLY A 354 17.36 16.42 -11.16
CA GLY A 354 16.60 17.66 -10.94
C GLY A 354 15.15 17.61 -11.41
N VAL A 355 14.60 16.42 -11.70
CA VAL A 355 13.18 16.27 -12.04
C VAL A 355 12.31 16.65 -10.84
N VAL A 356 11.34 17.55 -11.02
CA VAL A 356 10.47 18.03 -9.93
C VAL A 356 9.64 16.89 -9.31
N SER A 357 9.26 17.03 -8.04
CA SER A 357 8.61 15.98 -7.26
C SER A 357 7.30 15.50 -7.87
N GLU A 358 6.49 16.42 -8.39
CA GLU A 358 5.19 16.16 -9.00
C GLU A 358 5.32 15.31 -10.27
N LEU A 359 6.26 15.69 -11.14
CA LEU A 359 6.54 14.94 -12.36
C LEU A 359 7.07 13.54 -12.04
N ARG A 360 7.98 13.43 -11.06
CA ARG A 360 8.46 12.12 -10.59
C ARG A 360 7.34 11.26 -10.03
N ALA A 361 6.44 11.85 -9.24
CA ALA A 361 5.31 11.14 -8.64
C ALA A 361 4.40 10.56 -9.73
N GLN A 362 4.05 11.35 -10.75
CA GLN A 362 3.23 10.89 -11.86
C GLN A 362 3.93 9.84 -12.75
N ILE A 363 5.25 9.97 -12.99
CA ILE A 363 6.00 8.94 -13.73
C ILE A 363 5.95 7.60 -13.00
N VAL A 364 6.16 7.59 -11.69
CA VAL A 364 6.21 6.33 -10.94
C VAL A 364 4.86 5.90 -10.35
N GLY A 365 3.85 6.75 -10.29
CA GLY A 365 2.57 6.48 -9.60
C GLY A 365 2.77 6.42 -8.09
N HIS A 366 3.19 7.54 -7.50
CA HIS A 366 3.27 7.79 -6.07
C HIS A 366 2.27 8.86 -5.69
N GLU A 367 1.59 8.64 -4.59
CA GLU A 367 0.82 9.66 -3.91
C GLU A 367 1.80 10.69 -3.29
N LEU A 368 1.52 11.95 -3.48
CA LEU A 368 2.23 13.02 -2.79
C LEU A 368 1.55 13.21 -1.43
N ASP A 369 2.33 13.22 -0.36
CA ASP A 369 1.83 13.34 1.02
C ASP A 369 1.21 14.73 1.33
N ASP A 370 1.23 15.67 0.38
CA ASP A 370 0.71 17.02 0.51
C ASP A 370 -0.65 17.14 -0.21
N GLU A 371 -1.71 17.39 0.56
CA GLU A 371 -3.08 17.53 0.05
C GLU A 371 -3.21 18.63 -1.02
N HIS A 372 -2.42 19.71 -0.91
CA HIS A 372 -2.41 20.79 -1.91
C HIS A 372 -1.89 20.31 -3.26
N HIS A 373 -0.79 19.56 -3.27
CA HIS A 373 -0.23 19.01 -4.51
C HIS A 373 -1.10 17.92 -5.12
N ALA A 374 -1.75 17.08 -4.31
CA ALA A 374 -2.62 16.03 -4.79
C ALA A 374 -3.91 16.56 -5.44
N THR A 375 -4.43 17.69 -4.94
CA THR A 375 -5.73 18.24 -5.38
C THR A 375 -5.60 19.23 -6.54
N TYR A 376 -4.48 19.94 -6.66
CA TYR A 376 -4.32 21.06 -7.61
C TYR A 376 -3.30 20.82 -8.72
N SER A 377 -2.53 19.71 -8.70
CA SER A 377 -1.60 19.44 -9.79
C SER A 377 -2.33 18.79 -10.97
N ARG A 378 -2.15 19.37 -12.16
CA ARG A 378 -2.63 18.77 -13.39
C ARG A 378 -1.84 17.52 -13.76
N ASP A 379 -2.43 16.69 -14.59
CA ASP A 379 -1.68 15.61 -15.22
C ASP A 379 -0.68 16.15 -16.23
N PHE A 380 0.55 15.64 -16.17
CA PHE A 380 1.57 15.95 -17.16
C PHE A 380 1.36 15.08 -18.40
N THR A 381 1.52 15.67 -19.56
CA THR A 381 1.49 14.97 -20.84
C THR A 381 2.65 13.97 -20.94
N VAL A 382 2.52 12.96 -21.79
CA VAL A 382 3.60 11.98 -22.03
C VAL A 382 4.85 12.67 -22.53
N LYS A 383 4.70 13.71 -23.37
CA LYS A 383 5.82 14.52 -23.85
C LYS A 383 6.53 15.27 -22.72
N GLU A 384 5.79 15.87 -21.77
CA GLU A 384 6.39 16.52 -20.60
C GLU A 384 7.09 15.51 -19.69
N LYS A 385 6.53 14.32 -19.53
CA LYS A 385 7.20 13.24 -18.79
C LYS A 385 8.50 12.79 -19.47
N LEU A 386 8.55 12.81 -20.80
CA LEU A 386 9.74 12.45 -21.56
C LEU A 386 10.80 13.56 -21.56
N GLU A 387 10.41 14.76 -21.95
CA GLU A 387 11.34 15.88 -22.21
C GLU A 387 11.54 16.79 -20.97
N GLY A 388 10.57 16.81 -20.06
CA GLY A 388 10.55 17.71 -18.91
C GLY A 388 9.75 18.99 -19.16
N LEU A 389 9.79 19.87 -18.17
CA LEU A 389 9.06 21.15 -18.14
C LEU A 389 9.94 22.35 -18.54
N GLY A 390 11.12 22.08 -19.06
CA GLY A 390 12.10 23.08 -19.46
C GLY A 390 13.51 22.80 -18.93
N VAL A 391 14.44 23.74 -19.15
CA VAL A 391 15.88 23.55 -18.88
C VAL A 391 16.16 23.20 -17.40
N HIS A 392 15.36 23.70 -16.47
CA HIS A 392 15.55 23.50 -15.03
C HIS A 392 14.73 22.33 -14.45
N SER A 393 13.92 21.67 -15.26
CA SER A 393 13.13 20.50 -14.86
C SER A 393 13.09 19.48 -15.99
N PRO A 394 14.16 18.69 -16.12
CA PRO A 394 14.27 17.69 -17.18
C PRO A 394 13.26 16.56 -16.99
N GLY A 395 13.00 15.83 -18.08
CA GLY A 395 12.16 14.62 -18.06
C GLY A 395 13.00 13.33 -17.98
N ILE A 396 12.34 12.20 -18.21
CA ILE A 396 12.95 10.87 -18.11
C ILE A 396 14.06 10.64 -19.17
N ARG A 397 14.03 11.37 -20.28
CA ARG A 397 15.04 11.28 -21.36
C ARG A 397 16.45 11.58 -20.87
N THR A 398 16.61 12.37 -19.81
CA THR A 398 17.93 12.74 -19.27
C THR A 398 18.59 11.62 -18.48
N LEU A 399 17.84 10.58 -18.13
CA LEU A 399 18.40 9.44 -17.42
C LEU A 399 19.35 8.67 -18.31
N THR A 400 20.50 8.36 -17.77
CA THR A 400 21.41 7.42 -18.41
C THR A 400 22.00 6.50 -17.34
N TYR A 401 21.81 5.21 -17.55
CA TYR A 401 22.42 4.20 -16.70
C TYR A 401 23.78 3.74 -17.25
N GLY A 402 24.21 4.28 -18.39
CA GLY A 402 25.47 3.92 -19.06
C GLY A 402 25.53 2.45 -19.48
N LEU A 403 24.40 1.81 -19.77
CA LEU A 403 24.35 0.42 -20.17
C LEU A 403 24.91 0.22 -21.58
N ASN A 404 25.59 -0.89 -21.83
CA ASN A 404 26.04 -1.24 -23.14
C ASN A 404 24.89 -1.79 -23.99
N LEU A 405 24.10 -0.90 -24.60
CA LEU A 405 22.91 -1.26 -25.36
C LEU A 405 23.24 -2.16 -26.56
N LYS A 406 24.38 -1.98 -27.19
CA LYS A 406 24.82 -2.82 -28.35
C LYS A 406 25.00 -4.28 -27.94
N MET A 407 25.54 -4.53 -26.75
CA MET A 407 25.70 -5.89 -26.23
C MET A 407 24.44 -6.46 -25.58
N LEU A 408 23.56 -5.62 -25.09
CA LEU A 408 22.31 -6.05 -24.47
C LEU A 408 21.22 -6.37 -25.51
N ARG A 409 21.19 -5.66 -26.64
CA ARG A 409 20.13 -5.84 -27.67
C ARG A 409 20.01 -7.31 -28.14
N PRO A 410 21.11 -8.03 -28.49
CA PRO A 410 20.97 -9.44 -28.87
C PRO A 410 20.47 -10.36 -27.78
N LEU A 411 20.61 -9.96 -26.51
CA LEU A 411 20.13 -10.76 -25.37
C LEU A 411 18.63 -10.60 -25.12
N VAL A 412 18.02 -9.55 -25.63
CA VAL A 412 16.57 -9.30 -25.48
C VAL A 412 15.78 -9.57 -26.75
N ASP A 413 16.46 -9.61 -27.90
CA ASP A 413 15.87 -9.98 -29.19
C ASP A 413 16.44 -11.35 -29.64
N PRO A 414 15.67 -12.43 -29.47
CA PRO A 414 16.13 -13.78 -29.84
C PRO A 414 16.46 -13.93 -31.34
N SER A 415 15.84 -13.12 -32.19
CA SER A 415 16.07 -13.18 -33.64
C SER A 415 17.49 -12.75 -34.02
N LEU A 416 18.19 -12.01 -33.15
CA LEU A 416 19.57 -11.56 -33.34
C LEU A 416 20.61 -12.54 -32.77
N LEU A 417 20.17 -13.61 -32.08
CA LEU A 417 21.07 -14.63 -31.56
C LEU A 417 21.40 -15.65 -32.65
N PRO A 418 22.62 -16.15 -32.73
CA PRO A 418 22.96 -17.26 -33.62
C PRO A 418 22.11 -18.49 -33.36
N GLU A 419 21.74 -19.23 -34.41
CA GLU A 419 21.02 -20.50 -34.27
C GLU A 419 21.74 -21.41 -33.26
N GLY A 420 20.96 -21.95 -32.28
CA GLY A 420 21.50 -22.76 -31.19
C GLY A 420 21.90 -22.02 -29.92
N SER A 421 21.91 -20.67 -29.93
CA SER A 421 22.22 -19.83 -28.75
C SER A 421 21.01 -19.57 -27.87
N LEU A 422 19.80 -19.92 -28.27
CA LEU A 422 18.59 -19.75 -27.49
C LEU A 422 18.65 -20.58 -26.21
N PRO A 423 18.41 -19.98 -25.05
CA PRO A 423 18.35 -20.73 -23.80
C PRO A 423 17.29 -21.83 -23.92
N LYS A 424 17.67 -23.07 -23.65
CA LYS A 424 16.70 -24.17 -23.55
C LYS A 424 15.63 -23.77 -22.56
N GLY A 425 14.36 -23.76 -22.96
CA GLY A 425 13.22 -23.40 -22.14
C GLY A 425 13.25 -24.09 -20.76
N PRO A 426 12.56 -23.58 -19.75
CA PRO A 426 12.61 -24.13 -18.40
C PRO A 426 12.29 -25.61 -18.47
N ARG A 427 13.20 -26.44 -17.96
CA ARG A 427 12.93 -27.89 -17.80
C ARG A 427 11.68 -28.00 -16.94
N LEU A 428 10.61 -28.51 -17.52
CA LEU A 428 9.44 -28.94 -16.76
C LEU A 428 9.94 -29.93 -15.71
N ASN A 429 9.87 -29.52 -14.43
CA ASN A 429 10.15 -30.45 -13.33
C ASN A 429 9.19 -31.63 -13.50
N ARG A 430 9.68 -32.74 -14.03
CA ARG A 430 9.02 -34.01 -13.90
C ARG A 430 8.84 -34.22 -12.39
N LYS A 431 7.60 -34.28 -11.92
CA LYS A 431 7.29 -34.79 -10.60
C LYS A 431 8.06 -36.11 -10.45
N ARG A 432 8.87 -36.22 -9.43
CA ARG A 432 9.31 -37.52 -8.94
C ARG A 432 8.05 -38.19 -8.42
N ASP A 433 7.46 -39.02 -9.26
CA ASP A 433 6.52 -40.04 -8.81
C ASP A 433 7.35 -41.10 -8.13
N GLY A 434 6.99 -41.40 -6.89
CA GLY A 434 7.21 -42.67 -6.24
C GLY A 434 8.54 -42.86 -5.50
N ARG A 435 8.57 -42.65 -4.22
CA ARG A 435 8.68 -43.78 -3.24
C ARG A 435 8.41 -43.27 -1.85
#